data_6207e99c3caea9ebdc1a74f70a6ea43c
#
_entry.id   6207e99c3caea9ebdc1a74f70a6ea43c
#
_cell.length_a   1.000
_cell.length_b   1.000
_cell.length_c   1.000
_cell.angle_alpha   90.00
_cell.angle_beta   90.00
_cell.angle_gamma   90.00
#
_symmetry.space_group_name_H-M   'P 1'
#
loop_
_entity.id
_entity.type
_entity.pdbx_description
1 polymer ?
#
loop_
_entity_poly.entity_id
_entity_poly.type
_entity_poly.pdbx_seq_one_letter_code
_entity_poly.pdbx_strand_id
1 'polypeptide(L)'
;MMPWPLEWHRLAKLKLWVRVPPVSLIEFENEVVFMCELFGVSTPRKIQLNHLLKVFFSHGDRHPHGWGMAFFENNTVQMDKQAVASIKSARLREYSSQSIMSDKMIAHIRLATKGNMEYENCHPFLRKDATGRTWTLAHNGTIFEGEMMDSYFYVQDGQTDSERILYLLIDRMNDRYENNGSPPDASARFRVLDDLICEIADGNKLNLLFFDGEYLYVHTNCRDSLFLSERQGGYVFSTVPLDEQEWRPLPLNILLAFQDGKLVQTGTDHGYEYVEDLEKMRMLFLDYSTL
;
A
#
# COMPACT_ATOMS: atom_id res chain seq x y z
N MET A 1 13.13 21.70 8.73
CA MET A 1 11.79 21.74 8.13
C MET A 1 11.99 22.07 6.66
N MET A 2 12.02 21.05 5.78
CA MET A 2 11.96 21.34 4.35
C MET A 2 10.51 21.70 4.04
N PRO A 3 10.27 22.85 3.39
CA PRO A 3 8.93 23.19 2.93
C PRO A 3 8.52 22.18 1.85
N TRP A 4 7.26 21.82 1.84
CA TRP A 4 6.63 21.09 0.74
C TRP A 4 6.99 21.74 -0.59
N PRO A 5 7.17 20.99 -1.69
CA PRO A 5 7.40 21.59 -2.99
C PRO A 5 6.38 22.70 -3.28
N LEU A 6 6.81 23.80 -3.88
CA LEU A 6 5.99 25.01 -4.09
C LEU A 6 4.65 24.77 -4.80
N GLU A 7 4.51 23.68 -5.56
CA GLU A 7 3.27 23.26 -6.22
C GLU A 7 2.17 22.88 -5.24
N TRP A 8 2.48 22.31 -4.09
CA TRP A 8 1.51 21.98 -3.05
C TRP A 8 0.80 23.21 -2.49
N HIS A 9 1.52 24.34 -2.38
CA HIS A 9 0.93 25.60 -1.97
C HIS A 9 0.01 26.22 -3.05
N ARG A 10 0.19 25.85 -4.32
CA ARG A 10 -0.69 26.30 -5.39
C ARG A 10 -2.00 25.54 -5.43
N LEU A 11 -1.97 24.23 -5.21
CA LEU A 11 -3.16 23.37 -5.17
C LEU A 11 -4.03 23.66 -3.93
N ALA A 12 -3.43 23.98 -2.80
CA ALA A 12 -4.14 24.35 -1.57
C ALA A 12 -4.96 25.65 -1.69
N LYS A 13 -4.72 26.49 -2.70
CA LYS A 13 -5.47 27.75 -2.91
C LYS A 13 -6.67 27.62 -3.86
N LEU A 14 -6.77 26.54 -4.60
CA LEU A 14 -7.97 26.23 -5.38
C LEU A 14 -8.98 25.55 -4.46
N LYS A 15 -9.91 26.33 -3.88
CA LYS A 15 -11.13 25.85 -3.23
C LYS A 15 -12.07 25.23 -4.28
N LEU A 16 -11.63 24.20 -4.95
CA LEU A 16 -12.51 23.30 -5.66
C LEU A 16 -13.02 22.29 -4.63
N TRP A 17 -14.25 22.53 -4.15
CA TRP A 17 -15.06 21.50 -3.52
C TRP A 17 -15.38 20.44 -4.59
N VAL A 18 -14.42 19.61 -4.92
CA VAL A 18 -14.71 18.40 -5.63
C VAL A 18 -15.35 17.49 -4.59
N ARG A 19 -16.66 17.28 -4.68
CA ARG A 19 -17.26 16.07 -4.13
C ARG A 19 -16.55 14.95 -4.87
N VAL A 20 -15.49 14.40 -4.27
CA VAL A 20 -14.85 13.20 -4.77
C VAL A 20 -15.93 12.13 -4.69
N PRO A 21 -16.35 11.53 -5.82
CA PRO A 21 -17.22 10.37 -5.71
C PRO A 21 -16.45 9.33 -4.90
N PRO A 22 -17.07 8.72 -3.88
CA PRO A 22 -16.43 7.66 -3.15
C PRO A 22 -16.17 6.54 -4.13
N VAL A 23 -14.89 6.13 -4.24
CA VAL A 23 -14.44 4.92 -4.91
C VAL A 23 -13.79 5.15 -6.28
N SER A 24 -12.66 4.51 -6.51
CA SER A 24 -12.17 4.14 -7.83
C SER A 24 -13.15 3.12 -8.45
N LEU A 25 -14.25 3.64 -9.00
CA LEU A 25 -15.31 2.87 -9.64
C LEU A 25 -14.98 2.76 -11.13
N ILE A 26 -14.74 1.56 -11.61
CA ILE A 26 -14.74 1.27 -13.03
C ILE A 26 -16.15 0.76 -13.37
N GLU A 27 -16.92 1.55 -14.12
CA GLU A 27 -18.25 1.14 -14.57
C GLU A 27 -18.13 0.25 -15.83
N PHE A 28 -18.47 -1.02 -15.70
CA PHE A 28 -18.68 -1.92 -16.83
C PHE A 28 -20.20 -2.09 -17.04
N GLU A 29 -20.78 -1.49 -18.07
CA GLU A 29 -22.19 -1.68 -18.47
C GLU A 29 -23.15 -1.73 -17.26
N ASN A 30 -23.02 -0.82 -16.29
CA ASN A 30 -23.69 -0.76 -14.98
C ASN A 30 -23.09 -1.64 -13.87
N GLU A 31 -21.96 -2.32 -14.05
CA GLU A 31 -21.25 -2.99 -12.97
C GLU A 31 -20.05 -2.14 -12.50
N VAL A 32 -20.04 -1.87 -11.21
CA VAL A 32 -18.96 -1.14 -10.54
C VAL A 32 -17.87 -2.13 -10.17
N VAL A 33 -16.69 -2.02 -10.78
CA VAL A 33 -15.55 -2.86 -10.42
C VAL A 33 -14.79 -2.23 -9.26
N PHE A 34 -14.69 -2.98 -8.17
CA PHE A 34 -13.90 -2.59 -7.00
C PHE A 34 -12.48 -3.12 -7.14
N MET A 35 -11.53 -2.47 -6.49
CA MET A 35 -10.12 -2.89 -6.39
C MET A 35 -9.82 -3.13 -4.91
N CYS A 36 -8.73 -3.86 -4.60
CA CYS A 36 -8.21 -3.96 -3.24
C CYS A 36 -8.13 -2.58 -2.57
N GLU A 37 -8.14 -2.53 -1.24
CA GLU A 37 -7.94 -1.27 -0.52
C GLU A 37 -6.75 -1.34 0.42
N LEU A 38 -6.08 -0.19 0.57
CA LEU A 38 -4.94 0.05 1.46
C LEU A 38 -5.32 1.01 2.58
N PHE A 39 -4.72 0.78 3.74
CA PHE A 39 -4.73 1.70 4.86
C PHE A 39 -3.34 1.77 5.49
N GLY A 40 -2.86 2.97 5.79
CA GLY A 40 -1.56 3.21 6.42
C GLY A 40 -1.60 4.31 7.46
N VAL A 41 -0.72 4.24 8.45
CA VAL A 41 -0.57 5.26 9.50
C VAL A 41 0.89 5.56 9.75
N SER A 42 1.23 6.84 9.80
CA SER A 42 2.49 7.37 10.34
C SER A 42 2.20 8.62 11.14
N THR A 43 2.29 8.53 12.47
CA THR A 43 2.04 9.64 13.39
C THR A 43 3.12 9.71 14.48
N PRO A 44 3.37 10.88 15.10
CA PRO A 44 4.43 11.02 16.12
C PRO A 44 4.11 10.32 17.45
N ARG A 45 2.88 9.89 17.63
CA ARG A 45 2.37 9.19 18.83
C ARG A 45 1.19 8.31 18.43
N LYS A 46 0.90 7.28 19.22
CA LYS A 46 -0.26 6.41 19.01
C LYS A 46 -1.56 7.22 18.98
N ILE A 47 -2.37 6.98 17.96
CA ILE A 47 -3.71 7.54 17.80
C ILE A 47 -4.75 6.42 17.82
N GLN A 48 -5.99 6.75 18.18
CA GLN A 48 -7.08 5.79 18.16
C GLN A 48 -7.58 5.56 16.74
N LEU A 49 -7.59 4.30 16.31
CA LEU A 49 -7.89 3.91 14.93
C LEU A 49 -9.24 3.21 14.77
N ASN A 50 -9.95 2.89 15.84
CA ASN A 50 -11.18 2.10 15.80
C ASN A 50 -12.21 2.60 14.79
N HIS A 51 -12.44 3.92 14.71
CA HIS A 51 -13.42 4.48 13.77
C HIS A 51 -12.99 4.24 12.33
N LEU A 52 -11.76 4.62 11.98
CA LEU A 52 -11.23 4.48 10.62
C LEU A 52 -11.16 3.01 10.18
N LEU A 53 -10.66 2.13 11.04
CA LEU A 53 -10.58 0.70 10.75
C LEU A 53 -11.95 0.03 10.64
N LYS A 54 -12.94 0.49 11.42
CA LYS A 54 -14.33 -0.01 11.29
C LYS A 54 -14.90 0.32 9.92
N VAL A 55 -14.70 1.55 9.43
CA VAL A 55 -15.13 1.94 8.09
C VAL A 55 -14.34 1.16 7.04
N PHE A 56 -13.02 1.15 7.13
CA PHE A 56 -12.13 0.44 6.21
C PHE A 56 -12.52 -1.04 6.07
N PHE A 57 -12.63 -1.78 7.17
CA PHE A 57 -12.98 -3.20 7.13
C PHE A 57 -14.44 -3.48 6.79
N SER A 58 -15.34 -2.47 6.89
CA SER A 58 -16.72 -2.63 6.42
C SER A 58 -16.82 -2.77 4.89
N HIS A 59 -15.82 -2.29 4.14
CA HIS A 59 -15.76 -2.47 2.69
C HIS A 59 -15.45 -3.91 2.25
N GLY A 60 -15.21 -4.80 3.20
CA GLY A 60 -15.00 -6.23 2.94
C GLY A 60 -16.22 -7.00 2.44
N ASP A 61 -17.40 -6.37 2.35
CA ASP A 61 -18.56 -6.90 1.61
C ASP A 61 -18.28 -7.00 0.12
N ARG A 62 -17.50 -6.05 -0.41
CA ARG A 62 -17.07 -5.94 -1.80
C ARG A 62 -15.67 -6.51 -2.05
N HIS A 63 -14.95 -6.88 -0.97
CA HIS A 63 -13.58 -7.42 -0.98
C HIS A 63 -13.54 -8.75 -0.22
N PRO A 64 -14.16 -9.82 -0.77
CA PRO A 64 -14.40 -11.04 0.00
C PRO A 64 -13.18 -11.95 0.14
N HIS A 65 -12.04 -11.66 -0.50
CA HIS A 65 -10.97 -12.63 -0.72
C HIS A 65 -9.86 -12.58 0.33
N GLY A 66 -9.98 -11.70 1.33
CA GLY A 66 -9.04 -11.65 2.44
C GLY A 66 -8.85 -10.26 3.04
N TRP A 67 -8.22 -10.25 4.19
CA TRP A 67 -7.78 -9.05 4.89
C TRP A 67 -6.47 -9.31 5.61
N GLY A 68 -5.77 -8.24 5.96
CA GLY A 68 -4.66 -8.32 6.87
C GLY A 68 -4.25 -6.94 7.38
N MET A 69 -3.53 -6.95 8.49
CA MET A 69 -2.98 -5.77 9.14
C MET A 69 -1.65 -6.10 9.81
N ALA A 70 -0.76 -5.13 9.83
CA ALA A 70 0.52 -5.18 10.52
C ALA A 70 0.69 -3.93 11.37
N PHE A 71 0.99 -4.14 12.65
CA PHE A 71 1.36 -3.12 13.62
C PHE A 71 2.87 -3.15 13.83
N PHE A 72 3.47 -1.99 13.93
CA PHE A 72 4.91 -1.84 14.08
C PHE A 72 5.23 -1.24 15.45
N GLU A 73 5.87 -2.01 16.30
CA GLU A 73 6.18 -1.60 17.67
C GLU A 73 7.54 -2.15 18.11
N ASN A 74 8.41 -1.29 18.63
CA ASN A 74 9.73 -1.69 19.16
C ASN A 74 10.56 -2.57 18.21
N ASN A 75 10.63 -2.21 16.93
CA ASN A 75 11.29 -2.97 15.84
C ASN A 75 10.71 -4.38 15.62
N THR A 76 9.53 -4.65 16.12
CA THR A 76 8.79 -5.90 15.86
C THR A 76 7.55 -5.62 15.01
N VAL A 77 7.17 -6.61 14.23
CA VAL A 77 5.96 -6.59 13.42
C VAL A 77 4.98 -7.60 14.01
N GLN A 78 3.83 -7.11 14.45
CA GLN A 78 2.70 -7.95 14.80
C GLN A 78 1.75 -7.97 13.62
N MET A 79 1.65 -9.09 12.92
CA MET A 79 0.83 -9.25 11.74
C MET A 79 -0.30 -10.24 12.01
N ASP A 80 -1.47 -9.88 11.49
CA ASP A 80 -2.63 -10.75 11.46
C ASP A 80 -3.33 -10.64 10.11
N LYS A 81 -3.67 -11.78 9.50
CA LYS A 81 -4.34 -11.83 8.21
C LYS A 81 -5.16 -13.11 8.05
N GLN A 82 -6.21 -13.05 7.26
CA GLN A 82 -7.06 -14.20 6.95
C GLN A 82 -7.58 -14.13 5.51
N ALA A 83 -7.67 -15.29 4.86
CA ALA A 83 -8.27 -15.43 3.52
C ALA A 83 -9.81 -15.54 3.59
N VAL A 84 -10.44 -14.61 4.30
CA VAL A 84 -11.90 -14.50 4.41
C VAL A 84 -12.29 -13.01 4.36
N ALA A 85 -13.52 -12.73 3.93
CA ALA A 85 -14.02 -11.35 3.96
C ALA A 85 -13.90 -10.75 5.37
N SER A 86 -13.40 -9.52 5.50
CA SER A 86 -13.20 -8.83 6.79
C SER A 86 -14.49 -8.77 7.61
N ILE A 87 -15.65 -8.55 6.98
CA ILE A 87 -16.97 -8.52 7.63
C ILE A 87 -17.37 -9.88 8.23
N LYS A 88 -16.82 -10.98 7.73
CA LYS A 88 -17.08 -12.35 8.24
C LYS A 88 -16.07 -12.78 9.31
N SER A 89 -14.97 -12.06 9.50
CA SER A 89 -13.90 -12.42 10.42
C SER A 89 -14.32 -12.25 11.89
N ALA A 90 -14.34 -13.35 12.64
CA ALA A 90 -14.53 -13.31 14.10
C ALA A 90 -13.36 -12.57 14.78
N ARG A 91 -12.16 -12.74 14.26
CA ARG A 91 -10.93 -12.12 14.77
C ARG A 91 -10.95 -10.59 14.64
N LEU A 92 -11.43 -10.04 13.52
CA LEU A 92 -11.60 -8.58 13.38
C LEU A 92 -12.70 -8.04 14.30
N ARG A 93 -13.76 -8.80 14.56
CA ARG A 93 -14.77 -8.40 15.55
C ARG A 93 -14.17 -8.31 16.97
N GLU A 94 -13.31 -9.25 17.33
CA GLU A 94 -12.56 -9.20 18.59
C GLU A 94 -11.65 -7.96 18.68
N TYR A 95 -10.86 -7.67 17.65
CA TYR A 95 -10.06 -6.44 17.58
C TYR A 95 -10.92 -5.19 17.71
N SER A 96 -12.06 -5.14 17.02
CA SER A 96 -12.95 -3.97 17.05
C SER A 96 -13.61 -3.74 18.41
N SER A 97 -13.67 -4.75 19.28
CA SER A 97 -14.18 -4.66 20.64
C SER A 97 -13.19 -4.03 21.63
N GLN A 98 -11.94 -3.91 21.23
CA GLN A 98 -10.84 -3.33 22.03
C GLN A 98 -10.43 -1.97 21.47
N SER A 99 -9.69 -1.18 22.28
CA SER A 99 -9.09 0.06 21.80
C SER A 99 -7.88 -0.25 20.94
N ILE A 100 -7.94 0.11 19.66
CA ILE A 100 -6.83 -0.04 18.73
C ILE A 100 -6.08 1.29 18.67
N MET A 101 -4.89 1.30 19.25
CA MET A 101 -4.00 2.45 19.32
C MET A 101 -2.71 2.15 18.56
N SER A 102 -2.39 2.93 17.53
CA SER A 102 -1.12 2.78 16.80
C SER A 102 -0.62 4.11 16.26
N ASP A 103 0.68 4.23 16.13
CA ASP A 103 1.38 5.32 15.43
C ASP A 103 1.94 4.86 14.08
N LYS A 104 2.04 3.53 13.88
CA LYS A 104 2.58 2.92 12.66
C LYS A 104 1.80 1.64 12.36
N MET A 105 1.13 1.62 11.23
CA MET A 105 0.28 0.49 10.83
C MET A 105 0.14 0.44 9.31
N ILE A 106 0.03 -0.77 8.77
CA ILE A 106 -0.44 -1.04 7.42
C ILE A 106 -1.60 -2.04 7.50
N ALA A 107 -2.68 -1.81 6.75
CA ALA A 107 -3.75 -2.78 6.55
C ALA A 107 -4.17 -2.85 5.09
N HIS A 108 -4.80 -3.98 4.74
CA HIS A 108 -5.25 -4.29 3.39
C HIS A 108 -6.53 -5.12 3.43
N ILE A 109 -7.44 -4.86 2.49
CA ILE A 109 -8.56 -5.75 2.16
C ILE A 109 -8.46 -6.15 0.69
N ARG A 110 -8.65 -7.45 0.44
CA ARG A 110 -8.29 -8.08 -0.83
C ARG A 110 -9.52 -8.34 -1.71
N LEU A 111 -9.44 -7.83 -2.94
CA LEU A 111 -10.19 -8.34 -4.07
C LEU A 111 -9.18 -8.99 -5.03
N ALA A 112 -9.21 -10.32 -5.12
CA ALA A 112 -8.18 -11.03 -5.88
C ALA A 112 -8.34 -10.81 -7.38
N THR A 113 -7.24 -10.44 -8.02
CA THR A 113 -7.03 -10.44 -9.46
C THR A 113 -6.03 -11.52 -9.89
N LYS A 114 -5.17 -11.95 -8.97
CA LYS A 114 -4.21 -13.06 -9.11
C LYS A 114 -4.09 -13.84 -7.81
N GLY A 115 -3.88 -15.15 -7.89
CA GLY A 115 -3.69 -16.06 -6.76
C GLY A 115 -4.98 -16.42 -6.02
N ASN A 116 -5.06 -17.63 -5.50
CA ASN A 116 -6.24 -18.20 -4.83
C ASN A 116 -6.61 -17.48 -3.52
N MET A 117 -7.75 -17.83 -2.93
CA MET A 117 -8.17 -17.37 -1.60
C MET A 117 -7.39 -18.16 -0.52
N GLU A 118 -6.12 -17.85 -0.34
CA GLU A 118 -5.20 -18.49 0.59
C GLU A 118 -4.54 -17.45 1.48
N TYR A 119 -4.10 -17.88 2.66
CA TYR A 119 -3.45 -17.01 3.64
C TYR A 119 -2.19 -16.35 3.07
N GLU A 120 -1.40 -17.08 2.29
CA GLU A 120 -0.15 -16.66 1.67
C GLU A 120 -0.39 -15.51 0.70
N ASN A 121 -1.55 -15.45 0.06
CA ASN A 121 -1.95 -14.41 -0.89
C ASN A 121 -2.55 -13.15 -0.25
N CYS A 122 -2.74 -13.13 1.07
CA CYS A 122 -3.23 -11.97 1.79
C CYS A 122 -2.09 -11.02 2.14
N HIS A 123 -2.26 -9.72 1.86
CA HIS A 123 -1.35 -8.68 2.33
C HIS A 123 -1.60 -8.36 3.82
N PRO A 124 -0.60 -7.76 4.53
CA PRO A 124 0.75 -7.44 4.05
C PRO A 124 1.65 -8.67 3.93
N PHE A 125 2.69 -8.54 3.09
CA PHE A 125 3.80 -9.48 3.02
C PHE A 125 4.96 -9.03 3.90
N LEU A 126 5.74 -9.99 4.43
CA LEU A 126 6.92 -9.72 5.24
C LEU A 126 8.11 -10.52 4.74
N ARG A 127 9.27 -9.86 4.65
CA ARG A 127 10.56 -10.51 4.42
C ARG A 127 11.68 -9.79 5.17
N LYS A 128 12.74 -10.54 5.47
CA LYS A 128 13.96 -9.99 6.04
C LYS A 128 15.04 -9.92 4.98
N ASP A 129 15.77 -8.81 4.97
CA ASP A 129 17.02 -8.71 4.23
C ASP A 129 18.19 -9.35 5.00
N ALA A 130 19.37 -9.44 4.36
CA ALA A 130 20.57 -10.03 4.93
C ALA A 130 21.09 -9.30 6.19
N THR A 131 20.66 -8.07 6.44
CA THR A 131 20.97 -7.32 7.66
C THR A 131 20.06 -7.70 8.84
N GLY A 132 19.01 -8.51 8.58
CA GLY A 132 17.98 -8.88 9.54
C GLY A 132 16.84 -7.85 9.67
N ARG A 133 16.84 -6.76 8.86
CA ARG A 133 15.75 -5.78 8.81
C ARG A 133 14.52 -6.42 8.19
N THR A 134 13.37 -6.24 8.83
CA THR A 134 12.08 -6.69 8.31
C THR A 134 11.47 -5.63 7.41
N TRP A 135 11.15 -6.02 6.19
CA TRP A 135 10.39 -5.24 5.23
C TRP A 135 8.95 -5.77 5.16
N THR A 136 8.02 -4.84 5.11
CA THR A 136 6.59 -5.14 4.99
C THR A 136 6.05 -4.45 3.74
N LEU A 137 5.21 -5.13 2.97
CA LEU A 137 4.58 -4.60 1.75
C LEU A 137 3.09 -4.86 1.76
N ALA A 138 2.29 -3.83 1.47
CA ALA A 138 0.94 -3.97 0.95
C ALA A 138 0.82 -3.24 -0.39
N HIS A 139 0.15 -3.87 -1.35
CA HIS A 139 -0.01 -3.39 -2.72
C HIS A 139 -1.49 -3.46 -3.14
N ASN A 140 -2.00 -2.36 -3.67
CA ASN A 140 -3.25 -2.32 -4.41
C ASN A 140 -2.94 -1.95 -5.87
N GLY A 141 -2.86 -2.96 -6.70
CA GLY A 141 -2.51 -2.82 -8.10
C GLY A 141 -2.33 -4.17 -8.77
N THR A 142 -1.78 -4.14 -9.96
CA THR A 142 -1.47 -5.34 -10.76
C THR A 142 -0.19 -5.10 -11.54
N ILE A 143 0.68 -6.10 -11.56
CA ILE A 143 1.87 -6.13 -12.40
C ILE A 143 1.49 -6.83 -13.71
N PHE A 144 1.45 -6.07 -14.77
CA PHE A 144 1.21 -6.55 -16.13
C PHE A 144 2.54 -6.78 -16.86
N GLU A 145 3.50 -5.90 -16.63
CA GLU A 145 4.84 -5.92 -17.22
C GLU A 145 5.85 -6.20 -16.11
N GLY A 146 6.38 -7.41 -16.02
CA GLY A 146 7.17 -7.80 -14.86
C GLY A 146 8.20 -8.90 -15.10
N GLU A 147 8.76 -9.03 -16.30
CA GLU A 147 9.73 -10.09 -16.66
C GLU A 147 10.90 -10.20 -15.66
N MET A 148 11.37 -9.07 -15.12
CA MET A 148 12.43 -9.06 -14.11
C MET A 148 12.06 -9.76 -12.80
N MET A 149 10.78 -10.02 -12.57
CA MET A 149 10.26 -10.69 -11.37
C MET A 149 9.86 -12.15 -11.63
N ASP A 150 9.99 -12.66 -12.87
CA ASP A 150 9.53 -14.00 -13.23
C ASP A 150 10.29 -15.11 -12.51
N SER A 151 11.57 -14.89 -12.20
CA SER A 151 12.37 -15.84 -11.43
C SER A 151 11.80 -16.13 -10.04
N TYR A 152 11.08 -15.18 -9.45
CA TYR A 152 10.50 -15.31 -8.11
C TYR A 152 9.22 -16.15 -8.10
N PHE A 153 8.62 -16.43 -9.25
CA PHE A 153 7.44 -17.30 -9.37
C PHE A 153 7.65 -18.68 -8.74
N TYR A 154 8.87 -19.20 -8.77
CA TYR A 154 9.20 -20.53 -8.25
C TYR A 154 9.62 -20.55 -6.77
N VAL A 155 9.81 -19.39 -6.15
CA VAL A 155 10.31 -19.28 -4.76
C VAL A 155 9.40 -18.48 -3.83
N GLN A 156 8.37 -17.83 -4.37
CA GLN A 156 7.38 -17.11 -3.57
C GLN A 156 6.50 -18.09 -2.77
N ASP A 157 5.98 -17.65 -1.63
CA ASP A 157 5.15 -18.47 -0.76
C ASP A 157 3.71 -18.59 -1.30
N GLY A 158 3.20 -17.50 -1.86
CA GLY A 158 1.88 -17.42 -2.49
C GLY A 158 1.92 -17.47 -4.02
N GLN A 159 0.98 -16.81 -4.65
CA GLN A 159 0.78 -16.80 -6.11
C GLN A 159 0.61 -15.38 -6.66
N THR A 160 0.79 -14.34 -5.81
CA THR A 160 0.56 -12.97 -6.21
C THR A 160 1.80 -12.35 -6.86
N ASP A 161 1.58 -11.48 -7.84
CA ASP A 161 2.60 -10.62 -8.41
C ASP A 161 3.17 -9.62 -7.38
N SER A 162 2.33 -9.20 -6.44
CA SER A 162 2.70 -8.27 -5.38
C SER A 162 3.79 -8.80 -4.47
N GLU A 163 3.76 -10.10 -4.14
CA GLU A 163 4.79 -10.72 -3.31
C GLU A 163 6.16 -10.66 -3.99
N ARG A 164 6.20 -10.82 -5.31
CA ARG A 164 7.44 -10.77 -6.09
C ARG A 164 8.13 -9.40 -6.07
N ILE A 165 7.37 -8.31 -5.92
CA ILE A 165 7.95 -6.97 -5.71
C ILE A 165 8.81 -6.97 -4.43
N LEU A 166 8.33 -7.62 -3.36
CA LEU A 166 9.08 -7.68 -2.11
C LEU A 166 10.34 -8.54 -2.24
N TYR A 167 10.28 -9.65 -2.99
CA TYR A 167 11.48 -10.47 -3.27
C TYR A 167 12.54 -9.64 -4.00
N LEU A 168 12.16 -8.95 -5.08
CA LEU A 168 13.06 -8.11 -5.86
C LEU A 168 13.69 -7.01 -5.00
N LEU A 169 12.91 -6.38 -4.10
CA LEU A 169 13.43 -5.39 -3.16
C LEU A 169 14.47 -6.01 -2.22
N ILE A 170 14.20 -7.18 -1.65
CA ILE A 170 15.11 -7.84 -0.72
C ILE A 170 16.43 -8.19 -1.41
N ASP A 171 16.40 -8.71 -2.62
CA ASP A 171 17.61 -9.03 -3.37
C ASP A 171 18.45 -7.77 -3.62
N ARG A 172 17.85 -6.66 -4.02
CA ARG A 172 18.56 -5.39 -4.19
C ARG A 172 19.14 -4.82 -2.88
N MET A 173 18.43 -5.00 -1.77
CA MET A 173 18.95 -4.62 -0.45
C MET A 173 20.15 -5.48 -0.06
N ASN A 174 20.10 -6.79 -0.35
CA ASN A 174 21.19 -7.72 -0.10
C ASN A 174 22.40 -7.40 -0.97
N ASP A 175 22.21 -7.18 -2.27
CA ASP A 175 23.28 -6.76 -3.17
C ASP A 175 23.95 -5.46 -2.69
N ARG A 176 23.13 -4.51 -2.23
CA ARG A 176 23.66 -3.26 -1.69
C ARG A 176 24.48 -3.45 -0.42
N TYR A 177 24.06 -4.37 0.45
CA TYR A 177 24.78 -4.73 1.66
C TYR A 177 26.10 -5.43 1.34
N GLU A 178 26.08 -6.43 0.44
CA GLU A 178 27.25 -7.20 0.04
C GLU A 178 28.31 -6.32 -0.63
N ASN A 179 27.88 -5.45 -1.55
CA ASN A 179 28.80 -4.57 -2.28
C ASN A 179 29.47 -3.50 -1.40
N ASN A 180 28.81 -3.08 -0.31
CA ASN A 180 29.34 -2.04 0.57
C ASN A 180 29.98 -2.59 1.87
N GLY A 181 29.73 -3.85 2.22
CA GLY A 181 30.22 -4.47 3.47
C GLY A 181 29.61 -3.88 4.74
N SER A 182 28.54 -3.09 4.64
CA SER A 182 27.83 -2.49 5.78
C SER A 182 26.34 -2.34 5.47
N PRO A 183 25.45 -2.45 6.49
CA PRO A 183 24.03 -2.24 6.30
C PRO A 183 23.73 -0.90 5.63
N PRO A 184 22.82 -0.85 4.63
CA PRO A 184 22.42 0.40 3.99
C PRO A 184 21.75 1.33 5.01
N ASP A 185 22.21 2.59 5.03
CA ASP A 185 21.57 3.63 5.81
C ASP A 185 20.18 4.00 5.25
N ALA A 186 19.45 4.83 5.96
CA ALA A 186 18.09 5.23 5.58
C ALA A 186 18.01 5.84 4.17
N SER A 187 18.98 6.66 3.80
CA SER A 187 19.03 7.29 2.48
C SER A 187 19.34 6.27 1.37
N ALA A 188 20.21 5.29 1.65
CA ALA A 188 20.52 4.22 0.71
C ALA A 188 19.31 3.28 0.50
N ARG A 189 18.59 2.93 1.58
CA ARG A 189 17.36 2.12 1.49
C ARG A 189 16.30 2.82 0.68
N PHE A 190 16.11 4.12 0.91
CA PHE A 190 15.18 4.94 0.15
C PHE A 190 15.51 4.93 -1.34
N ARG A 191 16.79 5.16 -1.71
CA ARG A 191 17.20 5.15 -3.12
C ARG A 191 16.98 3.80 -3.79
N VAL A 192 17.33 2.69 -3.12
CA VAL A 192 17.09 1.34 -3.67
C VAL A 192 15.59 1.10 -3.96
N LEU A 193 14.70 1.55 -3.05
CA LEU A 193 13.26 1.41 -3.25
C LEU A 193 12.76 2.37 -4.34
N ASP A 194 13.25 3.60 -4.40
CA ASP A 194 12.90 4.60 -5.41
C ASP A 194 13.29 4.12 -6.81
N ASP A 195 14.55 3.66 -6.98
CA ASP A 195 15.05 3.10 -8.24
C ASP A 195 14.19 1.89 -8.68
N LEU A 196 13.87 0.98 -7.74
CA LEU A 196 13.03 -0.18 -8.02
C LEU A 196 11.64 0.24 -8.53
N ILE A 197 10.99 1.19 -7.86
CA ILE A 197 9.66 1.68 -8.25
C ILE A 197 9.72 2.33 -9.63
N CYS A 198 10.73 3.16 -9.91
CA CYS A 198 10.92 3.77 -11.23
C CYS A 198 11.05 2.73 -12.36
N GLU A 199 11.73 1.61 -12.08
CA GLU A 199 11.93 0.54 -13.07
C GLU A 199 10.67 -0.28 -13.34
N ILE A 200 9.83 -0.51 -12.31
CA ILE A 200 8.62 -1.34 -12.47
C ILE A 200 7.36 -0.52 -12.74
N ALA A 201 7.43 0.82 -12.82
CA ALA A 201 6.23 1.65 -12.91
C ALA A 201 5.56 1.63 -14.28
N ASP A 202 6.33 1.49 -15.35
CA ASP A 202 5.79 1.52 -16.71
C ASP A 202 4.83 0.34 -16.95
N GLY A 203 3.64 0.65 -17.44
CA GLY A 203 2.60 -0.34 -17.72
C GLY A 203 1.93 -1.00 -16.51
N ASN A 204 2.38 -0.71 -15.28
CA ASN A 204 1.92 -1.35 -14.05
C ASN A 204 1.15 -0.38 -13.14
N LYS A 205 0.13 -0.87 -12.44
CA LYS A 205 -0.58 -0.11 -11.41
C LYS A 205 0.07 -0.33 -10.05
N LEU A 206 0.58 0.74 -9.44
CA LEU A 206 1.37 0.69 -8.21
C LEU A 206 0.82 1.65 -7.14
N ASN A 207 -0.13 1.20 -6.32
CA ASN A 207 -0.41 1.81 -5.02
C ASN A 207 0.31 0.97 -3.97
N LEU A 208 1.34 1.52 -3.35
CA LEU A 208 2.26 0.78 -2.50
C LEU A 208 2.40 1.41 -1.12
N LEU A 209 2.36 0.56 -0.11
CA LEU A 209 2.78 0.89 1.24
C LEU A 209 3.88 -0.07 1.66
N PHE A 210 5.08 0.46 1.93
CA PHE A 210 6.17 -0.32 2.54
C PHE A 210 6.47 0.21 3.94
N PHE A 211 6.98 -0.67 4.79
CA PHE A 211 7.58 -0.30 6.07
C PHE A 211 8.83 -1.12 6.32
N ASP A 212 9.92 -0.46 6.75
CA ASP A 212 11.24 -1.08 6.93
C ASP A 212 11.69 -1.14 8.40
N GLY A 213 10.76 -0.89 9.33
CA GLY A 213 11.04 -0.78 10.76
C GLY A 213 11.30 0.67 11.21
N GLU A 214 11.56 1.59 10.27
CA GLU A 214 11.87 2.99 10.55
C GLU A 214 10.96 3.94 9.77
N TYR A 215 10.82 3.74 8.45
CA TYR A 215 10.03 4.59 7.56
C TYR A 215 8.80 3.87 7.01
N LEU A 216 7.70 4.62 6.93
CA LEU A 216 6.57 4.28 6.07
C LEU A 216 6.80 4.93 4.70
N TYR A 217 6.93 4.10 3.68
CA TYR A 217 7.04 4.53 2.29
C TYR A 217 5.68 4.40 1.62
N VAL A 218 5.30 5.44 0.88
CA VAL A 218 4.00 5.52 0.22
C VAL A 218 4.20 5.94 -1.23
N HIS A 219 3.58 5.23 -2.15
CA HIS A 219 3.64 5.53 -3.58
C HIS A 219 2.29 5.29 -4.25
N THR A 220 1.98 6.10 -5.25
CA THR A 220 0.89 5.88 -6.21
C THR A 220 1.29 6.39 -7.59
N ASN A 221 0.92 5.65 -8.63
CA ASN A 221 0.99 6.11 -10.01
C ASN A 221 -0.37 6.11 -10.72
N CYS A 222 -1.46 5.90 -9.98
CA CYS A 222 -2.82 5.97 -10.51
C CYS A 222 -3.56 7.14 -9.85
N ARG A 223 -4.12 8.02 -10.68
CA ARG A 223 -4.79 9.25 -10.23
C ARG A 223 -5.97 8.96 -9.31
N ASP A 224 -6.09 9.73 -8.22
CA ASP A 224 -7.20 9.68 -7.26
C ASP A 224 -7.46 8.26 -6.69
N SER A 225 -6.39 7.46 -6.53
CA SER A 225 -6.48 6.07 -6.06
C SER A 225 -5.80 5.82 -4.71
N LEU A 226 -5.09 6.82 -4.18
CA LEU A 226 -4.52 6.82 -2.82
C LEU A 226 -4.54 8.24 -2.26
N PHE A 227 -5.07 8.38 -1.06
CA PHE A 227 -5.27 9.65 -0.38
C PHE A 227 -4.52 9.71 0.93
N LEU A 228 -4.21 10.91 1.38
CA LEU A 228 -3.68 11.18 2.71
C LEU A 228 -4.59 12.14 3.47
N SER A 229 -4.63 11.99 4.78
CA SER A 229 -5.31 12.89 5.70
C SER A 229 -4.43 13.19 6.90
N GLU A 230 -4.31 14.47 7.26
CA GLU A 230 -3.52 14.88 8.43
C GLU A 230 -4.25 14.55 9.73
N ARG A 231 -3.57 13.87 10.66
CA ARG A 231 -4.11 13.43 11.95
C ARG A 231 -3.08 13.64 13.07
N GLN A 232 -3.41 14.49 14.02
CA GLN A 232 -2.63 14.67 15.26
C GLN A 232 -1.12 14.89 15.01
N GLY A 233 -0.78 15.63 13.96
CA GLY A 233 0.61 15.96 13.59
C GLY A 233 1.33 14.90 12.79
N GLY A 234 0.61 13.95 12.21
CA GLY A 234 1.08 12.98 11.26
C GLY A 234 0.03 12.67 10.19
N TYR A 235 0.09 11.51 9.57
CA TYR A 235 -0.74 11.17 8.41
C TYR A 235 -1.36 9.79 8.52
N VAL A 236 -2.58 9.70 7.98
CA VAL A 236 -3.26 8.46 7.64
C VAL A 236 -3.40 8.42 6.13
N PHE A 237 -3.21 7.24 5.56
CA PHE A 237 -3.29 6.96 4.12
C PHE A 237 -4.40 5.95 3.87
N SER A 238 -5.18 6.15 2.81
CA SER A 238 -6.19 5.18 2.40
C SER A 238 -6.51 5.33 0.91
N THR A 239 -6.86 4.23 0.26
CA THR A 239 -7.32 4.22 -1.14
C THR A 239 -8.66 4.92 -1.32
N VAL A 240 -9.43 5.08 -0.25
CA VAL A 240 -10.67 5.85 -0.24
C VAL A 240 -10.75 6.69 1.04
N PRO A 241 -11.39 7.87 1.03
CA PRO A 241 -11.71 8.62 2.24
C PRO A 241 -12.56 7.78 3.21
N LEU A 242 -12.20 7.77 4.50
CA LEU A 242 -12.83 6.93 5.53
C LEU A 242 -13.72 7.73 6.51
N ASP A 243 -13.71 9.04 6.44
CA ASP A 243 -14.52 9.95 7.26
C ASP A 243 -14.69 11.31 6.57
N GLU A 244 -15.43 12.21 7.21
CA GLU A 244 -15.73 13.56 6.71
C GLU A 244 -14.57 14.57 6.88
N GLN A 245 -13.42 14.14 7.40
CA GLN A 245 -12.28 15.04 7.49
C GLN A 245 -11.62 15.23 6.11
N GLU A 246 -10.70 16.19 6.02
CA GLU A 246 -10.03 16.47 4.76
C GLU A 246 -9.12 15.31 4.33
N TRP A 247 -9.37 14.78 3.15
CA TRP A 247 -8.52 13.83 2.44
C TRP A 247 -8.04 14.47 1.15
N ARG A 248 -6.76 14.34 0.87
CA ARG A 248 -6.13 14.88 -0.34
C ARG A 248 -5.49 13.74 -1.12
N PRO A 249 -5.60 13.74 -2.48
CA PRO A 249 -4.88 12.78 -3.30
C PRO A 249 -3.38 12.85 -3.03
N LEU A 250 -2.72 11.71 -3.05
CA LEU A 250 -1.26 11.64 -3.00
C LEU A 250 -0.67 12.19 -4.31
N PRO A 251 0.53 12.81 -4.28
CA PRO A 251 1.27 13.11 -5.51
C PRO A 251 1.53 11.85 -6.32
N LEU A 252 1.29 11.96 -7.63
CA LEU A 252 1.53 10.86 -8.55
C LEU A 252 3.02 10.65 -8.81
N ASN A 253 3.40 9.41 -9.10
CA ASN A 253 4.67 9.01 -9.68
C ASN A 253 5.89 9.25 -8.80
N ILE A 254 5.69 9.57 -7.52
CA ILE A 254 6.76 9.93 -6.60
C ILE A 254 6.68 9.06 -5.35
N LEU A 255 7.81 8.45 -4.97
CA LEU A 255 7.92 7.77 -3.68
C LEU A 255 8.07 8.81 -2.55
N LEU A 256 7.29 8.65 -1.50
CA LEU A 256 7.36 9.47 -0.29
C LEU A 256 7.72 8.61 0.91
N ALA A 257 8.65 9.07 1.77
CA ALA A 257 8.98 8.39 3.02
C ALA A 257 8.58 9.25 4.22
N PHE A 258 7.89 8.62 5.17
CA PHE A 258 7.42 9.24 6.40
C PHE A 258 8.07 8.59 7.62
N GLN A 259 8.53 9.42 8.55
CA GLN A 259 9.01 8.99 9.85
C GLN A 259 8.30 9.79 10.94
N ASP A 260 7.67 9.09 11.87
CA ASP A 260 6.96 9.69 13.01
C ASP A 260 6.03 10.85 12.60
N GLY A 261 5.26 10.62 11.51
CA GLY A 261 4.32 11.59 10.98
C GLY A 261 4.93 12.74 10.17
N LYS A 262 6.20 12.71 9.84
CA LYS A 262 6.86 13.74 9.03
C LYS A 262 7.30 13.16 7.69
N LEU A 263 7.06 13.89 6.60
CA LEU A 263 7.70 13.61 5.35
C LEU A 263 9.21 13.89 5.48
N VAL A 264 10.05 12.87 5.25
CA VAL A 264 11.50 12.96 5.44
C VAL A 264 12.27 12.79 4.14
N GLN A 265 11.72 12.09 3.15
CA GLN A 265 12.35 11.95 1.84
C GLN A 265 11.28 11.96 0.75
N THR A 266 11.65 12.49 -0.41
CA THR A 266 10.84 12.56 -1.64
C THR A 266 11.69 12.01 -2.77
N GLY A 267 11.15 11.06 -3.50
CA GLY A 267 11.82 10.36 -4.58
C GLY A 267 11.73 11.05 -5.94
N THR A 268 12.05 10.28 -6.94
CA THR A 268 12.05 10.69 -8.34
C THR A 268 10.63 10.67 -8.90
N ASP A 269 10.25 11.71 -9.64
CA ASP A 269 9.07 11.65 -10.49
C ASP A 269 9.42 10.84 -11.74
N HIS A 270 8.95 9.60 -11.80
CA HIS A 270 9.23 8.70 -12.93
C HIS A 270 8.34 8.96 -14.15
N GLY A 271 7.25 9.74 -14.02
CA GLY A 271 6.40 10.16 -15.12
C GLY A 271 5.45 9.09 -15.69
N TYR A 272 5.45 7.87 -15.18
CA TYR A 272 4.59 6.77 -15.66
C TYR A 272 3.26 6.74 -14.89
N GLU A 273 2.28 7.56 -15.33
CA GLU A 273 0.93 7.51 -14.78
C GLU A 273 0.21 6.28 -15.35
N TYR A 274 -0.32 5.43 -14.46
CA TYR A 274 -1.16 4.30 -14.87
C TYR A 274 -2.60 4.79 -15.10
N VAL A 275 -3.10 4.51 -16.30
CA VAL A 275 -4.50 4.75 -16.66
C VAL A 275 -5.20 3.40 -16.77
N GLU A 276 -6.34 3.24 -16.08
CA GLU A 276 -7.10 2.00 -16.08
C GLU A 276 -7.52 1.61 -17.51
N ASP A 277 -7.12 0.42 -17.92
CA ASP A 277 -7.57 -0.21 -19.15
C ASP A 277 -8.70 -1.19 -18.82
N LEU A 278 -9.92 -0.81 -19.19
CA LEU A 278 -11.12 -1.56 -18.89
C LEU A 278 -11.13 -2.96 -19.53
N GLU A 279 -10.52 -3.14 -20.70
CA GLU A 279 -10.43 -4.45 -21.34
C GLU A 279 -9.44 -5.38 -20.63
N LYS A 280 -8.27 -4.85 -20.25
CA LYS A 280 -7.31 -5.60 -19.42
C LYS A 280 -7.92 -6.00 -18.08
N MET A 281 -8.67 -5.10 -17.44
CA MET A 281 -9.34 -5.40 -16.17
C MET A 281 -10.43 -6.46 -16.34
N ARG A 282 -11.24 -6.41 -17.39
CA ARG A 282 -12.23 -7.46 -17.68
C ARG A 282 -11.59 -8.84 -17.80
N MET A 283 -10.47 -8.95 -18.51
CA MET A 283 -9.76 -10.23 -18.65
C MET A 283 -9.29 -10.79 -17.31
N LEU A 284 -8.76 -9.94 -16.42
CA LEU A 284 -8.35 -10.38 -15.07
C LEU A 284 -9.51 -10.94 -14.25
N PHE A 285 -10.70 -10.34 -14.34
CA PHE A 285 -11.88 -10.81 -13.59
C PHE A 285 -12.58 -12.01 -14.22
N LEU A 286 -12.47 -12.21 -15.54
CA LEU A 286 -13.01 -13.40 -16.21
C LEU A 286 -12.29 -14.67 -15.76
N ASP A 287 -10.99 -14.63 -15.53
CA ASP A 287 -10.23 -15.75 -15.00
C ASP A 287 -10.69 -16.17 -13.57
N TYR A 288 -11.26 -15.23 -12.81
CA TYR A 288 -11.76 -15.46 -11.45
C TYR A 288 -13.23 -15.86 -11.39
N SER A 289 -14.05 -15.49 -12.37
CA SER A 289 -15.49 -15.82 -12.39
C SER A 289 -15.77 -17.30 -12.66
N THR A 290 -14.74 -18.06 -13.02
CA THR A 290 -14.84 -19.51 -13.32
C THR A 290 -14.35 -20.39 -12.17
N LEU A 291 -13.90 -19.80 -11.06
CA LEU A 291 -13.52 -20.47 -9.81
C LEU A 291 -14.59 -20.33 -8.74
#